data_5f234abf4fda3ff1c6d489a9f63250e3
#
_entry.id   5f234abf4fda3ff1c6d489a9f63250e3
#
_cell.length_a   1.000
_cell.length_b   1.000
_cell.length_c   1.000
_cell.angle_alpha   90.00
_cell.angle_beta   90.00
_cell.angle_gamma   90.00
#
_symmetry.space_group_name_H-M   'P 1'
#
loop_
_entity.id
_entity.type
_entity.pdbx_description
1 polymer ?
#
loop_
_entity_poly.entity_id
_entity_poly.type
_entity_poly.pdbx_seq_one_letter_code
_entity_poly.pdbx_strand_id
1 'polypeptide(L)'
;MDPKSLQEELRLFQSTLLQDGLKELLNENKFVDCTLKVGDRCFPCHRLILAACSPYFREIFFSEDGKVKEDLKEVALDDVDPNILDMIIKYLYSAEIELTDGNVQEIFALANRFQIPSVFTVCVNYLQKKLSLSNCLAIFRLGLVLNVPRLAVAARDYSADRFESLIKEEEFLQLAPHELFALIGADVLNVEKEETVFEALMKWVRSDKEKRVKALGDALECIRFRLLPEKYFKEKVETDDIIKADPELQKKLQVIRDAFKGKLPERKKKGKKEGEEEDEEELLPGYLNDNRRLGMYGRNLILMVNDTAAVAYDVAENECFLAAMAEQVPKNHVSICTKKNELYVVGGLFVDEDNKENPLQCYFYQLDALGADWRALPPMPSPRCLFGLGENGNLLFAIAGKDLQTNESLDSVMCYDTEKMKWSETKKLPLRIHGHSVVSHNGLVYSIGGKTDDNKAINKVFVYNHKQSEWRELAGMKTPRAMFGAVVHNGKVIVTGGVNEEGLTATSEIYDFTTNKWDTFTEFPQERSSVNLMSSGGNLYAVGGFAIVELENKDVGPSEITDVWQYEEDKKQWTGMLREMRYASGASCVAMRLNAARMPKL
;
A
#
# COMPACT_ATOMS: atom_id res chain seq x y z
N MET A 1 35.96 -1.18 -20.37
CA MET A 1 35.54 -0.15 -19.39
C MET A 1 35.08 1.08 -20.17
N ASP A 2 33.86 1.52 -19.95
CA ASP A 2 33.34 2.73 -20.58
C ASP A 2 34.14 3.95 -20.08
N PRO A 3 34.61 4.87 -20.94
CA PRO A 3 35.36 6.06 -20.52
C PRO A 3 34.62 6.93 -19.48
N LYS A 4 33.30 6.91 -19.46
CA LYS A 4 32.48 7.61 -18.46
C LYS A 4 32.58 6.98 -17.07
N SER A 5 32.59 5.64 -17.00
CA SER A 5 32.75 4.88 -15.74
C SER A 5 34.11 5.16 -15.08
N LEU A 6 35.19 5.20 -15.87
CA LEU A 6 36.52 5.49 -15.36
C LEU A 6 36.64 6.94 -14.82
N GLN A 7 36.01 7.92 -15.49
CA GLN A 7 35.99 9.30 -15.00
C GLN A 7 35.21 9.47 -13.71
N GLU A 8 34.12 8.74 -13.52
CA GLU A 8 33.36 8.73 -12.27
C GLU A 8 34.14 8.10 -11.13
N GLU A 9 34.83 6.99 -11.35
CA GLU A 9 35.70 6.37 -10.36
C GLU A 9 36.84 7.29 -9.92
N LEU A 10 37.51 7.94 -10.86
CA LEU A 10 38.59 8.90 -10.56
C LEU A 10 38.08 10.11 -9.77
N ARG A 11 36.90 10.60 -10.13
CA ARG A 11 36.25 11.71 -9.43
C ARG A 11 35.87 11.34 -7.99
N LEU A 12 35.32 10.13 -7.80
CA LEU A 12 34.98 9.60 -6.48
C LEU A 12 36.24 9.43 -5.62
N PHE A 13 37.29 8.82 -6.18
CA PHE A 13 38.57 8.62 -5.48
C PHE A 13 39.18 9.94 -5.03
N GLN A 14 39.26 10.96 -5.93
CA GLN A 14 39.78 12.28 -5.60
C GLN A 14 38.93 13.00 -4.54
N SER A 15 37.61 12.85 -4.60
CA SER A 15 36.68 13.42 -3.61
C SER A 15 36.88 12.81 -2.23
N THR A 16 37.04 11.49 -2.15
CA THR A 16 37.29 10.78 -0.90
C THR A 16 38.63 11.20 -0.30
N LEU A 17 39.70 11.25 -1.10
CA LEU A 17 41.02 11.68 -0.66
C LEU A 17 41.03 13.10 -0.06
N LEU A 18 40.33 14.03 -0.71
CA LEU A 18 40.19 15.42 -0.21
C LEU A 18 39.40 15.45 1.10
N GLN A 19 38.34 14.66 1.21
CA GLN A 19 37.50 14.59 2.39
C GLN A 19 38.24 14.03 3.60
N ASP A 20 38.99 12.94 3.42
CA ASP A 20 39.83 12.35 4.47
C ASP A 20 40.90 13.32 4.95
N GLY A 21 41.57 14.00 4.01
CA GLY A 21 42.56 15.02 4.37
C GLY A 21 41.98 16.22 5.13
N LEU A 22 40.80 16.70 4.75
CA LEU A 22 40.12 17.78 5.47
C LEU A 22 39.67 17.37 6.87
N LYS A 23 39.20 16.13 7.05
CA LYS A 23 38.83 15.54 8.34
C LYS A 23 40.03 15.44 9.26
N GLU A 24 41.20 15.00 8.74
CA GLU A 24 42.47 14.96 9.51
C GLU A 24 42.89 16.36 9.96
N LEU A 25 42.88 17.35 9.05
CA LEU A 25 43.25 18.73 9.37
C LEU A 25 42.36 19.36 10.45
N LEU A 26 41.05 19.05 10.44
CA LEU A 26 40.12 19.49 11.49
C LEU A 26 40.49 18.84 12.84
N ASN A 27 40.70 17.52 12.85
CA ASN A 27 41.01 16.76 14.06
C ASN A 27 42.36 17.21 14.69
N GLU A 28 43.31 17.55 13.84
CA GLU A 28 44.62 18.06 14.27
C GLU A 28 44.63 19.55 14.60
N ASN A 29 43.47 20.23 14.46
CA ASN A 29 43.27 21.68 14.64
C ASN A 29 44.29 22.52 13.83
N LYS A 30 44.59 22.05 12.58
CA LYS A 30 45.51 22.73 11.64
C LYS A 30 44.74 23.54 10.61
N PHE A 31 45.27 24.67 10.21
CA PHE A 31 44.69 25.63 9.26
C PHE A 31 43.34 26.20 9.70
N VAL A 32 42.91 26.00 10.93
CA VAL A 32 41.68 26.58 11.47
C VAL A 32 41.81 28.10 11.49
N ASP A 33 40.85 28.77 10.86
CA ASP A 33 40.85 30.22 10.70
C ASP A 33 39.53 30.88 11.18
N CYS A 34 38.61 30.10 11.71
CA CYS A 34 37.41 30.61 12.39
C CYS A 34 36.91 29.64 13.48
N THR A 35 36.10 30.18 14.39
CA THR A 35 35.43 29.44 15.47
C THR A 35 33.94 29.78 15.44
N LEU A 36 33.07 28.77 15.38
CA LEU A 36 31.66 28.94 15.63
C LEU A 36 31.40 28.79 17.14
N LYS A 37 30.64 29.68 17.72
CA LYS A 37 30.38 29.73 19.18
C LYS A 37 28.89 29.61 19.45
N VAL A 38 28.52 28.67 20.30
CA VAL A 38 27.14 28.45 20.78
C VAL A 38 27.18 28.39 22.31
N GLY A 39 26.75 29.44 22.98
CA GLY A 39 26.92 29.58 24.42
C GLY A 39 28.40 29.50 24.81
N ASP A 40 28.74 28.53 25.68
CA ASP A 40 30.09 28.30 26.14
C ASP A 40 30.89 27.31 25.25
N ARG A 41 30.26 26.67 24.27
CA ARG A 41 30.94 25.72 23.38
C ARG A 41 31.49 26.40 22.14
N CYS A 42 32.71 26.04 21.81
CA CYS A 42 33.45 26.54 20.66
C CYS A 42 33.77 25.42 19.69
N PHE A 43 33.55 25.66 18.40
CA PHE A 43 33.76 24.72 17.32
C PHE A 43 34.75 25.32 16.32
N PRO A 44 36.03 24.89 16.38
CA PRO A 44 37.03 25.32 15.42
C PRO A 44 36.71 24.80 14.03
N CYS A 45 36.78 25.66 13.02
CA CYS A 45 36.38 25.35 11.64
C CYS A 45 37.30 26.06 10.62
N HIS A 46 37.15 25.69 9.35
CA HIS A 46 37.75 26.35 8.21
C HIS A 46 36.72 27.17 7.47
N ARG A 47 36.92 28.48 7.36
CA ARG A 47 36.00 29.38 6.59
C ARG A 47 35.75 28.90 5.18
N LEU A 48 36.82 28.36 4.54
CA LEU A 48 36.72 27.80 3.20
C LEU A 48 35.64 26.71 3.09
N ILE A 49 35.62 25.75 4.04
CA ILE A 49 34.69 24.64 4.06
C ILE A 49 33.27 25.12 4.33
N LEU A 50 33.12 25.97 5.36
CA LEU A 50 31.80 26.54 5.70
C LEU A 50 31.21 27.35 4.52
N ALA A 51 32.01 28.22 3.89
CA ALA A 51 31.58 29.04 2.76
C ALA A 51 31.33 28.23 1.48
N ALA A 52 32.06 27.12 1.28
CA ALA A 52 31.85 26.24 0.13
C ALA A 52 30.56 25.43 0.25
N CYS A 53 30.18 25.02 1.48
CA CYS A 53 29.03 24.16 1.74
C CYS A 53 27.75 24.94 2.09
N SER A 54 27.85 26.24 2.42
CA SER A 54 26.75 27.03 2.95
C SER A 54 26.76 28.46 2.39
N PRO A 55 25.77 28.87 1.59
CA PRO A 55 25.56 30.27 1.21
C PRO A 55 25.44 31.21 2.42
N TYR A 56 24.78 30.78 3.48
CA TYR A 56 24.65 31.55 4.71
C TYR A 56 26.03 31.93 5.33
N PHE A 57 26.93 30.95 5.48
CA PHE A 57 28.29 31.24 5.98
C PHE A 57 29.12 32.01 4.96
N ARG A 58 28.86 31.80 3.68
CA ARG A 58 29.51 32.57 2.62
C ARG A 58 29.21 34.05 2.75
N GLU A 59 27.98 34.45 2.97
CA GLU A 59 27.55 35.84 3.20
C GLU A 59 28.17 36.43 4.47
N ILE A 60 28.32 35.63 5.51
CA ILE A 60 28.96 36.07 6.75
C ILE A 60 30.43 36.43 6.53
N PHE A 61 31.17 35.58 5.80
CA PHE A 61 32.61 35.73 5.62
C PHE A 61 33.02 36.69 4.50
N PHE A 62 32.12 37.03 3.58
CA PHE A 62 32.41 37.97 2.51
C PHE A 62 31.68 39.30 2.74
N SER A 63 32.31 40.41 2.31
CA SER A 63 31.69 41.72 2.22
C SER A 63 30.88 41.86 0.92
N GLU A 64 30.05 42.91 0.84
CA GLU A 64 29.27 43.21 -0.37
C GLU A 64 30.15 43.38 -1.64
N ASP A 65 31.40 43.84 -1.46
CA ASP A 65 32.40 43.95 -2.54
C ASP A 65 33.06 42.61 -2.92
N GLY A 66 32.64 41.49 -2.29
CA GLY A 66 33.21 40.16 -2.52
C GLY A 66 34.57 39.91 -1.86
N LYS A 67 35.03 40.79 -0.98
CA LYS A 67 36.30 40.63 -0.24
C LYS A 67 36.07 39.81 1.04
N VAL A 68 37.08 39.02 1.43
CA VAL A 68 37.06 38.25 2.66
C VAL A 68 37.20 39.18 3.88
N LYS A 69 36.36 39.02 4.88
CA LYS A 69 36.43 39.75 6.15
C LYS A 69 37.51 39.09 7.03
N GLU A 70 38.78 39.51 6.90
CA GLU A 70 39.92 38.87 7.54
C GLU A 70 39.86 38.92 9.08
N ASP A 71 39.27 39.94 9.66
CA ASP A 71 39.14 40.14 11.09
C ASP A 71 38.09 39.28 11.79
N LEU A 72 37.20 38.63 11.02
CA LEU A 72 36.11 37.82 11.57
C LEU A 72 36.59 36.40 11.92
N LYS A 73 37.14 36.24 13.13
CA LYS A 73 37.65 34.96 13.63
C LYS A 73 36.66 34.17 14.46
N GLU A 74 35.59 34.80 14.95
CA GLU A 74 34.55 34.16 15.77
C GLU A 74 33.18 34.52 15.24
N VAL A 75 32.27 33.53 15.13
CA VAL A 75 30.88 33.71 14.74
C VAL A 75 30.00 33.15 15.84
N ALA A 76 29.31 34.03 16.57
CA ALA A 76 28.32 33.62 17.58
C ALA A 76 27.04 33.18 16.89
N LEU A 77 26.48 32.06 17.33
CA LEU A 77 25.22 31.48 16.82
C LEU A 77 24.25 31.35 17.99
N ASP A 78 23.13 32.07 17.90
CA ASP A 78 22.08 32.03 18.89
C ASP A 78 21.00 31.00 18.50
N ASP A 79 20.28 30.45 19.49
CA ASP A 79 19.21 29.48 19.31
C ASP A 79 19.61 28.25 18.47
N VAL A 80 20.75 27.65 18.81
CA VAL A 80 21.28 26.44 18.17
C VAL A 80 21.61 25.40 19.24
N ASP A 81 21.17 24.16 19.03
CA ASP A 81 21.66 23.05 19.87
C ASP A 81 23.13 22.74 19.52
N PRO A 82 24.05 22.78 20.49
CA PRO A 82 25.46 22.54 20.23
C PRO A 82 25.78 21.14 19.73
N ASN A 83 24.97 20.12 20.08
CA ASN A 83 25.20 18.75 19.64
C ASN A 83 24.78 18.58 18.19
N ILE A 84 23.66 19.19 17.80
CA ILE A 84 23.18 19.21 16.41
C ILE A 84 24.18 19.96 15.51
N LEU A 85 24.70 21.10 15.98
CA LEU A 85 25.74 21.81 15.25
C LEU A 85 27.01 20.96 15.05
N ASP A 86 27.45 20.25 16.10
CA ASP A 86 28.59 19.35 16.04
C ASP A 86 28.42 18.24 14.99
N MET A 87 27.22 17.66 14.94
CA MET A 87 26.87 16.66 13.91
C MET A 87 26.96 17.23 12.50
N ILE A 88 26.42 18.44 12.30
CA ILE A 88 26.46 19.11 10.99
C ILE A 88 27.89 19.46 10.60
N ILE A 89 28.69 20.02 11.53
CA ILE A 89 30.10 20.33 11.27
C ILE A 89 30.86 19.05 10.88
N LYS A 90 30.73 17.98 11.64
CA LYS A 90 31.37 16.69 11.32
C LYS A 90 30.97 16.19 9.93
N TYR A 91 29.69 16.31 9.59
CA TYR A 91 29.21 15.94 8.26
C TYR A 91 29.89 16.74 7.14
N LEU A 92 30.10 18.05 7.32
CA LEU A 92 30.73 18.89 6.29
C LEU A 92 32.16 18.42 5.93
N TYR A 93 32.82 17.69 6.84
CA TYR A 93 34.16 17.15 6.64
C TYR A 93 34.19 15.66 6.30
N SER A 94 33.17 14.88 6.69
CA SER A 94 33.17 13.43 6.50
C SER A 94 32.13 12.92 5.51
N ALA A 95 31.14 13.73 5.15
CA ALA A 95 29.93 13.36 4.46
C ALA A 95 29.12 12.24 5.17
N GLU A 96 29.40 11.97 6.43
CA GLU A 96 28.74 10.97 7.25
C GLU A 96 27.84 11.66 8.27
N ILE A 97 26.54 11.33 8.28
CA ILE A 97 25.57 11.81 9.26
C ILE A 97 24.61 10.69 9.66
N GLU A 98 24.47 10.48 10.95
CA GLU A 98 23.51 9.52 11.47
C GLU A 98 22.18 10.23 11.76
N LEU A 99 21.19 9.96 10.93
CA LEU A 99 19.82 10.46 11.11
C LEU A 99 18.98 9.44 11.87
N THR A 100 18.29 9.94 12.88
CA THR A 100 17.32 9.19 13.68
C THR A 100 16.01 9.95 13.75
N ASP A 101 14.93 9.27 14.13
CA ASP A 101 13.62 9.92 14.30
C ASP A 101 13.66 11.01 15.40
N GLY A 102 14.63 10.92 16.34
CA GLY A 102 14.81 11.89 17.43
C GLY A 102 15.61 13.14 17.05
N ASN A 103 16.47 13.10 16.03
CA ASN A 103 17.36 14.22 15.69
C ASN A 103 17.09 14.86 14.32
N VAL A 104 16.38 14.16 13.42
CA VAL A 104 16.21 14.60 12.03
C VAL A 104 15.52 15.95 11.90
N GLN A 105 14.56 16.28 12.76
CA GLN A 105 13.81 17.54 12.68
C GLN A 105 14.71 18.73 13.04
N GLU A 106 15.53 18.61 14.08
CA GLU A 106 16.46 19.65 14.51
C GLU A 106 17.59 19.84 13.50
N ILE A 107 18.18 18.72 12.99
CA ILE A 107 19.18 18.77 11.92
C ILE A 107 18.61 19.42 10.66
N PHE A 108 17.37 19.08 10.30
CA PHE A 108 16.71 19.64 9.13
C PHE A 108 16.44 21.14 9.26
N ALA A 109 15.94 21.58 10.43
CA ALA A 109 15.69 23.01 10.71
C ALA A 109 17.01 23.81 10.66
N LEU A 110 18.09 23.29 11.25
CA LEU A 110 19.39 23.94 11.26
C LEU A 110 20.05 23.95 9.87
N ALA A 111 19.95 22.84 9.12
CA ALA A 111 20.41 22.78 7.72
C ALA A 111 19.68 23.76 6.80
N ASN A 112 18.37 23.97 7.03
CA ASN A 112 17.60 24.97 6.32
C ASN A 112 18.02 26.39 6.69
N ARG A 113 18.18 26.67 7.98
CA ARG A 113 18.63 27.98 8.49
C ARG A 113 20.02 28.36 7.95
N PHE A 114 20.95 27.41 7.94
CA PHE A 114 22.31 27.63 7.44
C PHE A 114 22.45 27.37 5.94
N GLN A 115 21.36 27.08 5.25
CA GLN A 115 21.34 26.84 3.81
C GLN A 115 22.40 25.81 3.38
N ILE A 116 22.41 24.62 4.02
CA ILE A 116 23.34 23.52 3.71
C ILE A 116 22.62 22.50 2.81
N PRO A 117 22.73 22.58 1.46
CA PRO A 117 21.88 21.81 0.56
C PRO A 117 22.06 20.30 0.68
N SER A 118 23.26 19.83 0.99
CA SER A 118 23.56 18.40 1.12
C SER A 118 22.87 17.78 2.32
N VAL A 119 22.98 18.37 3.51
CA VAL A 119 22.29 17.92 4.74
C VAL A 119 20.79 18.02 4.59
N PHE A 120 20.33 19.14 4.03
CA PHE A 120 18.91 19.36 3.74
C PHE A 120 18.33 18.24 2.86
N THR A 121 19.00 17.87 1.77
CA THR A 121 18.55 16.82 0.86
C THR A 121 18.51 15.45 1.53
N VAL A 122 19.53 15.13 2.36
CA VAL A 122 19.58 13.86 3.11
C VAL A 122 18.42 13.78 4.10
N CYS A 123 18.11 14.87 4.83
CA CYS A 123 16.98 14.92 5.76
C CYS A 123 15.63 14.76 5.04
N VAL A 124 15.43 15.44 3.89
CA VAL A 124 14.21 15.29 3.08
C VAL A 124 14.03 13.85 2.63
N ASN A 125 15.08 13.22 2.11
CA ASN A 125 15.03 11.83 1.66
C ASN A 125 14.75 10.85 2.82
N TYR A 126 15.36 11.09 3.99
CA TYR A 126 15.10 10.30 5.19
C TYR A 126 13.63 10.39 5.62
N LEU A 127 13.10 11.62 5.75
CA LEU A 127 11.72 11.85 6.16
C LEU A 127 10.72 11.26 5.17
N GLN A 128 10.98 11.37 3.86
CA GLN A 128 10.14 10.75 2.82
C GLN A 128 10.09 9.22 2.94
N LYS A 129 11.25 8.58 3.18
CA LYS A 129 11.33 7.11 3.34
C LYS A 129 10.68 6.60 4.63
N LYS A 130 10.60 7.46 5.66
CA LYS A 130 10.05 7.12 6.99
C LYS A 130 8.59 7.54 7.17
N LEU A 131 7.90 7.97 6.11
CA LEU A 131 6.49 8.31 6.18
C LEU A 131 5.66 7.12 6.69
N SER A 132 4.82 7.39 7.68
CA SER A 132 3.91 6.45 8.33
C SER A 132 2.63 7.16 8.73
N LEU A 133 1.57 6.42 9.09
CA LEU A 133 0.32 7.01 9.56
C LEU A 133 0.52 7.89 10.80
N SER A 134 1.46 7.50 11.68
CA SER A 134 1.73 8.23 12.93
C SER A 134 2.54 9.51 12.77
N ASN A 135 3.19 9.76 11.62
CA ASN A 135 4.06 10.92 11.43
C ASN A 135 3.75 11.76 10.19
N CYS A 136 2.92 11.27 9.27
CA CYS A 136 2.69 11.95 7.98
C CYS A 136 2.17 13.37 8.12
N LEU A 137 1.25 13.62 9.07
CA LEU A 137 0.73 14.97 9.31
C LEU A 137 1.76 15.89 9.95
N ALA A 138 2.59 15.39 10.86
CA ALA A 138 3.69 16.17 11.45
C ALA A 138 4.73 16.52 10.37
N ILE A 139 5.08 15.59 9.49
CA ILE A 139 6.01 15.84 8.37
C ILE A 139 5.39 16.79 7.34
N PHE A 140 4.08 16.68 7.07
CA PHE A 140 3.36 17.62 6.20
C PHE A 140 3.46 19.05 6.74
N ARG A 141 3.16 19.24 8.03
CA ARG A 141 3.28 20.53 8.72
C ARG A 141 4.70 21.07 8.70
N LEU A 142 5.69 20.21 8.96
CA LEU A 142 7.10 20.56 8.89
C LEU A 142 7.48 21.06 7.49
N GLY A 143 7.04 20.36 6.44
CA GLY A 143 7.24 20.76 5.05
C GLY A 143 6.63 22.12 4.69
N LEU A 144 5.46 22.45 5.25
CA LEU A 144 4.81 23.74 5.07
C LEU A 144 5.56 24.85 5.82
N VAL A 145 5.87 24.64 7.11
CA VAL A 145 6.55 25.64 7.97
C VAL A 145 7.94 26.00 7.43
N LEU A 146 8.70 24.99 6.98
CA LEU A 146 10.05 25.22 6.43
C LEU A 146 10.04 25.57 4.93
N ASN A 147 8.86 25.72 4.33
CA ASN A 147 8.67 25.99 2.91
C ASN A 147 9.42 25.01 2.00
N VAL A 148 9.22 23.71 2.24
CA VAL A 148 9.82 22.60 1.47
C VAL A 148 8.73 21.89 0.66
N PRO A 149 8.38 22.37 -0.54
CA PRO A 149 7.25 21.86 -1.33
C PRO A 149 7.33 20.36 -1.59
N ARG A 150 8.54 19.85 -1.91
CA ARG A 150 8.77 18.42 -2.17
C ARG A 150 8.37 17.54 -0.98
N LEU A 151 8.71 17.95 0.24
CA LEU A 151 8.38 17.21 1.46
C LEU A 151 6.90 17.34 1.79
N ALA A 152 6.36 18.57 1.70
CA ALA A 152 4.94 18.84 1.96
C ALA A 152 4.03 18.05 1.01
N VAL A 153 4.33 18.04 -0.29
CA VAL A 153 3.59 17.28 -1.30
C VAL A 153 3.67 15.78 -1.02
N ALA A 154 4.87 15.24 -0.78
CA ALA A 154 5.04 13.81 -0.51
C ALA A 154 4.26 13.36 0.75
N ALA A 155 4.30 14.15 1.82
CA ALA A 155 3.57 13.85 3.05
C ALA A 155 2.06 14.01 2.89
N ARG A 156 1.61 15.03 2.14
CA ARG A 156 0.19 15.21 1.77
C ARG A 156 -0.31 14.02 0.95
N ASP A 157 0.42 13.63 -0.08
CA ASP A 157 0.01 12.54 -0.98
C ASP A 157 0.00 11.21 -0.23
N TYR A 158 0.96 10.95 0.65
CA TYR A 158 0.94 9.80 1.56
C TYR A 158 -0.32 9.80 2.46
N SER A 159 -0.66 10.96 3.01
CA SER A 159 -1.85 11.16 3.86
C SER A 159 -3.14 10.98 3.04
N ALA A 160 -3.15 11.49 1.82
CA ALA A 160 -4.27 11.37 0.89
C ALA A 160 -4.52 9.93 0.45
N ASP A 161 -3.46 9.16 0.23
CA ASP A 161 -3.54 7.74 -0.12
C ASP A 161 -4.13 6.88 1.00
N ARG A 162 -3.91 7.28 2.25
CA ARG A 162 -4.36 6.54 3.45
C ARG A 162 -5.46 7.27 4.22
N PHE A 163 -6.22 8.10 3.53
CA PHE A 163 -7.19 9.01 4.14
C PHE A 163 -8.21 8.32 5.04
N GLU A 164 -8.79 7.19 4.62
CA GLU A 164 -9.77 6.45 5.43
C GLU A 164 -9.22 5.89 6.75
N SER A 165 -7.92 5.63 6.82
CA SER A 165 -7.24 5.27 8.06
C SER A 165 -6.92 6.52 8.89
N LEU A 166 -6.44 7.57 8.22
CA LEU A 166 -6.02 8.82 8.84
C LEU A 166 -7.15 9.55 9.58
N ILE A 167 -8.38 9.56 9.04
CA ILE A 167 -9.55 10.19 9.68
C ILE A 167 -9.97 9.55 11.00
N LYS A 168 -9.41 8.37 11.33
CA LYS A 168 -9.64 7.67 12.60
C LYS A 168 -8.66 8.11 13.68
N GLU A 169 -7.50 8.64 13.29
CA GLU A 169 -6.46 9.10 14.21
C GLU A 169 -6.82 10.44 14.85
N GLU A 170 -6.35 10.65 16.07
CA GLU A 170 -6.61 11.91 16.80
C GLU A 170 -5.90 13.12 16.18
N GLU A 171 -4.73 12.90 15.58
CA GLU A 171 -3.95 13.92 14.91
C GLU A 171 -4.69 14.59 13.75
N PHE A 172 -5.59 13.86 13.08
CA PHE A 172 -6.46 14.44 12.04
C PHE A 172 -7.32 15.58 12.57
N LEU A 173 -7.81 15.43 13.79
CA LEU A 173 -8.62 16.48 14.43
C LEU A 173 -7.80 17.70 14.87
N GLN A 174 -6.47 17.60 14.88
CA GLN A 174 -5.58 18.70 15.25
C GLN A 174 -5.10 19.53 14.04
N LEU A 175 -5.50 19.17 12.82
CA LEU A 175 -5.14 19.91 11.61
C LEU A 175 -5.64 21.36 11.68
N ALA A 176 -4.77 22.29 11.28
CA ALA A 176 -5.16 23.66 11.02
C ALA A 176 -6.05 23.76 9.76
N PRO A 177 -6.90 24.78 9.61
CA PRO A 177 -7.77 24.91 8.44
C PRO A 177 -7.05 24.76 7.10
N HIS A 178 -5.94 25.46 6.91
CA HIS A 178 -5.17 25.40 5.65
C HIS A 178 -4.53 24.03 5.37
N GLU A 179 -4.13 23.30 6.44
CA GLU A 179 -3.61 21.94 6.33
C GLU A 179 -4.70 20.96 5.88
N LEU A 180 -5.87 21.05 6.52
CA LEU A 180 -7.04 20.25 6.16
C LEU A 180 -7.49 20.51 4.73
N PHE A 181 -7.61 21.79 4.33
CA PHE A 181 -8.06 22.16 2.98
C PHE A 181 -7.10 21.66 1.90
N ALA A 182 -5.78 21.76 2.14
CA ALA A 182 -4.77 21.23 1.23
C ALA A 182 -4.87 19.69 1.09
N LEU A 183 -5.31 18.99 2.13
CA LEU A 183 -5.50 17.54 2.10
C LEU A 183 -6.82 17.15 1.43
N ILE A 184 -7.96 17.64 1.92
CA ILE A 184 -9.28 17.25 1.41
C ILE A 184 -9.64 17.87 0.06
N GLY A 185 -8.96 18.95 -0.34
CA GLY A 185 -9.10 19.55 -1.68
C GLY A 185 -8.32 18.79 -2.77
N ALA A 186 -7.37 17.94 -2.40
CA ALA A 186 -6.49 17.28 -3.36
C ALA A 186 -7.22 16.28 -4.27
N ASP A 187 -6.90 16.29 -5.57
CA ASP A 187 -7.41 15.33 -6.55
C ASP A 187 -6.91 13.90 -6.29
N VAL A 188 -5.73 13.79 -5.70
CA VAL A 188 -5.07 12.52 -5.36
C VAL A 188 -5.68 11.82 -4.14
N LEU A 189 -6.75 12.37 -3.54
CA LEU A 189 -7.39 11.77 -2.36
C LEU A 189 -7.95 10.38 -2.67
N ASN A 190 -7.51 9.37 -1.92
CA ASN A 190 -7.91 7.99 -2.10
C ASN A 190 -9.16 7.69 -1.25
N VAL A 191 -10.31 8.04 -1.79
CA VAL A 191 -11.63 7.79 -1.22
C VAL A 191 -12.57 7.23 -2.28
N GLU A 192 -13.42 6.29 -1.89
CA GLU A 192 -14.40 5.70 -2.79
C GLU A 192 -15.58 6.63 -3.05
N LYS A 193 -15.93 7.42 -2.05
CA LYS A 193 -17.15 8.24 -2.03
C LYS A 193 -16.87 9.61 -1.43
N GLU A 194 -17.50 10.63 -1.98
CA GLU A 194 -17.36 12.00 -1.47
C GLU A 194 -18.05 12.19 -0.10
N GLU A 195 -19.01 11.31 0.24
CA GLU A 195 -19.64 11.29 1.58
C GLU A 195 -18.60 11.14 2.69
N THR A 196 -17.57 10.31 2.48
CA THR A 196 -16.47 10.12 3.45
C THR A 196 -15.72 11.42 3.70
N VAL A 197 -15.49 12.22 2.64
CA VAL A 197 -14.79 13.51 2.75
C VAL A 197 -15.65 14.52 3.52
N PHE A 198 -16.95 14.59 3.22
CA PHE A 198 -17.90 15.46 3.92
C PHE A 198 -18.01 15.07 5.41
N GLU A 199 -18.12 13.79 5.72
CA GLU A 199 -18.21 13.30 7.10
C GLU A 199 -16.93 13.59 7.89
N ALA A 200 -15.75 13.43 7.27
CA ALA A 200 -14.47 13.78 7.86
C ALA A 200 -14.36 15.28 8.15
N LEU A 201 -14.79 16.12 7.21
CA LEU A 201 -14.86 17.57 7.43
C LEU A 201 -15.77 17.92 8.60
N MET A 202 -16.99 17.37 8.64
CA MET A 202 -17.94 17.68 9.72
C MET A 202 -17.49 17.14 11.08
N LYS A 203 -16.79 16.00 11.12
CA LYS A 203 -16.13 15.48 12.32
C LYS A 203 -15.08 16.47 12.84
N TRP A 204 -14.25 17.00 11.94
CA TRP A 204 -13.24 18.00 12.28
C TRP A 204 -13.87 19.32 12.76
N VAL A 205 -14.92 19.81 12.10
CA VAL A 205 -15.65 21.03 12.53
C VAL A 205 -16.22 20.86 13.94
N ARG A 206 -16.87 19.71 14.21
CA ARG A 206 -17.51 19.43 15.51
C ARG A 206 -16.53 19.26 16.65
N SER A 207 -15.28 18.90 16.39
CA SER A 207 -14.27 18.72 17.45
C SER A 207 -13.83 20.05 18.11
N ASP A 208 -13.96 21.20 17.41
CA ASP A 208 -13.75 22.54 17.98
C ASP A 208 -14.69 23.53 17.26
N LYS A 209 -16.00 23.42 17.57
CA LYS A 209 -17.05 24.13 16.86
C LYS A 209 -16.85 25.67 16.91
N GLU A 210 -16.46 26.20 18.05
CA GLU A 210 -16.36 27.67 18.24
C GLU A 210 -15.33 28.32 17.30
N LYS A 211 -14.20 27.64 17.09
CA LYS A 211 -13.12 28.15 16.21
C LYS A 211 -13.34 27.80 14.75
N ARG A 212 -13.90 26.63 14.44
CA ARG A 212 -13.87 26.03 13.10
C ARG A 212 -15.10 26.32 12.24
N VAL A 213 -16.24 26.69 12.84
CA VAL A 213 -17.43 27.10 12.08
C VAL A 213 -17.12 28.25 11.13
N LYS A 214 -16.27 29.21 11.54
CA LYS A 214 -15.89 30.34 10.69
C LYS A 214 -15.15 29.94 9.41
N ALA A 215 -14.45 28.80 9.44
CA ALA A 215 -13.72 28.26 8.30
C ALA A 215 -14.57 27.30 7.43
N LEU A 216 -15.82 27.00 7.86
CA LEU A 216 -16.66 26.03 7.16
C LEU A 216 -17.02 26.47 5.74
N GLY A 217 -17.23 27.78 5.53
CA GLY A 217 -17.52 28.33 4.22
C GLY A 217 -16.44 28.07 3.18
N ASP A 218 -15.16 28.19 3.58
CA ASP A 218 -14.01 27.90 2.73
C ASP A 218 -13.77 26.39 2.63
N ALA A 219 -14.00 25.65 3.71
CA ALA A 219 -13.86 24.20 3.72
C ALA A 219 -14.82 23.49 2.76
N LEU A 220 -16.05 24.01 2.59
CA LEU A 220 -17.02 23.47 1.64
C LEU A 220 -16.57 23.63 0.18
N GLU A 221 -15.66 24.57 -0.13
CA GLU A 221 -15.04 24.64 -1.46
C GLU A 221 -14.20 23.40 -1.80
N CYS A 222 -13.75 22.66 -0.79
CA CYS A 222 -12.99 21.43 -0.97
C CYS A 222 -13.88 20.20 -1.19
N ILE A 223 -15.20 20.30 -0.99
CA ILE A 223 -16.15 19.20 -1.14
C ILE A 223 -16.78 19.23 -2.55
N ARG A 224 -16.78 18.11 -3.25
CA ARG A 224 -17.30 17.96 -4.61
C ARG A 224 -18.76 17.52 -4.55
N PHE A 225 -19.68 18.42 -4.21
CA PHE A 225 -21.09 18.10 -3.97
C PHE A 225 -21.77 17.43 -5.15
N ARG A 226 -21.33 17.68 -6.39
CA ARG A 226 -21.86 17.01 -7.58
C ARG A 226 -21.55 15.50 -7.65
N LEU A 227 -20.61 15.02 -6.85
CA LEU A 227 -20.30 13.59 -6.71
C LEU A 227 -21.11 12.91 -5.60
N LEU A 228 -21.80 13.68 -4.75
CA LEU A 228 -22.69 13.13 -3.72
C LEU A 228 -24.00 12.63 -4.35
N PRO A 229 -24.60 11.53 -3.85
CA PRO A 229 -25.97 11.18 -4.18
C PRO A 229 -26.94 12.30 -3.73
N GLU A 230 -27.89 12.68 -4.59
CA GLU A 230 -28.87 13.73 -4.27
C GLU A 230 -29.65 13.43 -2.98
N LYS A 231 -29.93 12.14 -2.73
CA LYS A 231 -30.58 11.70 -1.48
C LYS A 231 -29.73 12.01 -0.26
N TYR A 232 -28.42 11.69 -0.31
CA TYR A 232 -27.49 11.98 0.79
C TYR A 232 -27.39 13.49 1.05
N PHE A 233 -27.29 14.28 -0.03
CA PHE A 233 -27.26 15.73 0.07
C PHE A 233 -28.48 16.27 0.83
N LYS A 234 -29.70 15.84 0.47
CA LYS A 234 -30.95 16.26 1.11
C LYS A 234 -31.07 15.80 2.57
N GLU A 235 -30.68 14.55 2.86
CA GLU A 235 -30.89 13.94 4.17
C GLU A 235 -29.77 14.24 5.19
N LYS A 236 -28.54 14.54 4.74
CA LYS A 236 -27.39 14.75 5.62
C LYS A 236 -26.82 16.16 5.56
N VAL A 237 -26.63 16.72 4.35
CA VAL A 237 -26.00 18.05 4.22
C VAL A 237 -27.01 19.15 4.55
N GLU A 238 -28.17 19.12 3.92
CA GLU A 238 -29.20 20.15 4.13
C GLU A 238 -29.82 20.11 5.52
N THR A 239 -29.78 18.98 6.20
CA THR A 239 -30.35 18.81 7.53
C THR A 239 -29.38 19.12 8.66
N ASP A 240 -28.09 19.28 8.35
CA ASP A 240 -27.05 19.55 9.34
C ASP A 240 -27.33 20.88 10.07
N ASP A 241 -27.26 20.86 11.40
CA ASP A 241 -27.62 21.98 12.26
C ASP A 241 -26.65 23.17 12.12
N ILE A 242 -25.38 22.91 11.88
CA ILE A 242 -24.36 23.96 11.72
C ILE A 242 -24.54 24.66 10.37
N ILE A 243 -24.79 23.89 9.33
CA ILE A 243 -24.95 24.40 7.96
C ILE A 243 -26.30 25.18 7.84
N LYS A 244 -27.35 24.70 8.50
CA LYS A 244 -28.65 25.40 8.52
C LYS A 244 -28.60 26.75 9.20
N ALA A 245 -27.78 26.88 10.22
CA ALA A 245 -27.70 28.09 11.03
C ALA A 245 -27.02 29.28 10.32
N ASP A 246 -26.28 29.02 9.23
CA ASP A 246 -25.50 30.04 8.53
C ASP A 246 -26.16 30.44 7.20
N PRO A 247 -26.62 31.72 7.07
CA PRO A 247 -27.30 32.23 5.87
C PRO A 247 -26.40 32.22 4.61
N GLU A 248 -25.08 32.41 4.75
CA GLU A 248 -24.16 32.41 3.60
C GLU A 248 -23.99 30.98 3.07
N LEU A 249 -23.91 29.98 3.96
CA LEU A 249 -23.88 28.59 3.57
C LEU A 249 -25.18 28.17 2.86
N GLN A 250 -26.33 28.69 3.30
CA GLN A 250 -27.62 28.44 2.64
C GLN A 250 -27.66 28.95 1.18
N LYS A 251 -26.99 30.09 0.90
CA LYS A 251 -26.85 30.58 -0.48
C LYS A 251 -26.01 29.61 -1.32
N LYS A 252 -24.88 29.10 -0.80
CA LYS A 252 -24.07 28.08 -1.48
C LYS A 252 -24.89 26.81 -1.73
N LEU A 253 -25.65 26.33 -0.74
CA LEU A 253 -26.52 25.17 -0.91
C LEU A 253 -27.58 25.37 -1.99
N GLN A 254 -28.11 26.59 -2.17
CA GLN A 254 -29.06 26.87 -3.23
C GLN A 254 -28.41 26.68 -4.63
N VAL A 255 -27.19 27.16 -4.82
CA VAL A 255 -26.44 26.96 -6.07
C VAL A 255 -26.20 25.48 -6.34
N ILE A 256 -25.86 24.70 -5.29
CA ILE A 256 -25.67 23.24 -5.40
C ILE A 256 -26.99 22.54 -5.76
N ARG A 257 -28.14 22.93 -5.16
CA ARG A 257 -29.47 22.41 -5.53
C ARG A 257 -29.81 22.65 -7.00
N ASP A 258 -29.45 23.83 -7.49
CA ASP A 258 -29.70 24.20 -8.88
C ASP A 258 -28.77 23.40 -9.83
N ALA A 259 -27.55 23.13 -9.41
CA ALA A 259 -26.62 22.26 -10.15
C ALA A 259 -27.10 20.81 -10.24
N PHE A 260 -27.72 20.24 -9.19
CA PHE A 260 -28.38 18.93 -9.26
C PHE A 260 -29.54 18.89 -10.27
N LYS A 261 -30.19 20.03 -10.52
CA LYS A 261 -31.24 20.17 -11.56
C LYS A 261 -30.67 20.51 -12.94
N GLY A 262 -29.36 20.45 -13.12
CA GLY A 262 -28.68 20.77 -14.38
C GLY A 262 -28.50 22.27 -14.66
N LYS A 263 -28.80 23.13 -13.68
CA LYS A 263 -28.62 24.60 -13.81
C LYS A 263 -27.27 24.99 -13.18
N LEU A 264 -26.26 25.11 -14.01
CA LEU A 264 -24.94 25.63 -13.58
C LEU A 264 -24.90 27.16 -13.73
N PRO A 265 -24.16 27.87 -12.87
CA PRO A 265 -23.94 29.30 -13.03
C PRO A 265 -23.21 29.57 -14.35
N GLU A 266 -23.57 30.67 -15.03
CA GLU A 266 -22.88 31.09 -16.25
C GLU A 266 -21.43 31.42 -15.95
N ARG A 267 -20.50 30.83 -16.73
CA ARG A 267 -19.08 31.14 -16.64
C ARG A 267 -18.85 32.57 -17.13
N LYS A 268 -18.38 33.44 -16.27
CA LYS A 268 -18.01 34.80 -16.67
C LYS A 268 -16.70 34.74 -17.45
N LYS A 269 -16.72 35.24 -18.70
CA LYS A 269 -15.48 35.48 -19.46
C LYS A 269 -14.74 36.66 -18.81
N LYS A 270 -13.49 36.46 -18.39
CA LYS A 270 -12.62 37.57 -18.02
C LYS A 270 -12.48 38.49 -19.21
N GLY A 271 -12.79 39.76 -19.06
CA GLY A 271 -12.67 40.77 -20.12
C GLY A 271 -11.24 40.83 -20.65
N LYS A 272 -11.10 40.78 -21.98
CA LYS A 272 -9.81 40.89 -22.69
C LYS A 272 -9.05 42.13 -22.24
N LYS A 273 -7.82 41.97 -21.74
CA LYS A 273 -6.78 42.95 -21.83
C LYS A 273 -6.07 42.76 -23.18
N GLU A 274 -5.94 43.83 -23.93
CA GLU A 274 -5.26 43.80 -25.23
C GLU A 274 -3.85 43.21 -25.08
N GLY A 275 -3.62 42.03 -25.70
CA GLY A 275 -2.29 41.41 -25.83
C GLY A 275 -2.15 39.97 -25.29
N GLU A 276 -3.18 39.34 -24.70
CA GLU A 276 -3.11 37.94 -24.20
C GLU A 276 -3.90 37.01 -25.14
N GLU A 277 -3.19 36.02 -25.70
CA GLU A 277 -3.76 34.89 -26.45
C GLU A 277 -4.10 33.78 -25.48
N GLU A 278 -5.29 33.75 -24.92
CA GLU A 278 -6.08 32.62 -24.49
C GLU A 278 -7.22 33.14 -23.61
N ASP A 279 -8.46 32.79 -23.95
CA ASP A 279 -9.65 33.07 -23.12
C ASP A 279 -9.57 32.19 -21.85
N GLU A 280 -8.96 32.70 -20.75
CA GLU A 280 -9.09 32.05 -19.44
C GLU A 280 -10.56 32.07 -18.99
N GLU A 281 -11.23 30.94 -19.14
CA GLU A 281 -12.55 30.74 -18.52
C GLU A 281 -12.42 30.75 -16.99
N GLU A 282 -13.26 31.51 -16.31
CA GLU A 282 -13.32 31.47 -14.83
C GLU A 282 -13.68 30.06 -14.38
N LEU A 283 -12.82 29.46 -13.54
CA LEU A 283 -13.07 28.12 -12.98
C LEU A 283 -14.35 28.13 -12.14
N LEU A 284 -15.13 27.07 -12.24
CA LEU A 284 -16.28 26.87 -11.36
C LEU A 284 -15.80 26.80 -9.90
N PRO A 285 -16.64 27.27 -8.94
CA PRO A 285 -16.37 27.08 -7.51
C PRO A 285 -16.05 25.62 -7.19
N GLY A 286 -15.13 25.39 -6.25
CA GLY A 286 -14.66 24.06 -5.91
C GLY A 286 -15.79 23.10 -5.50
N TYR A 287 -16.83 23.60 -4.84
CA TYR A 287 -18.01 22.83 -4.47
C TYR A 287 -18.92 22.40 -5.66
N LEU A 288 -18.67 22.92 -6.86
CA LEU A 288 -19.33 22.49 -8.10
C LEU A 288 -18.43 21.60 -8.97
N ASN A 289 -17.21 21.31 -8.54
CA ASN A 289 -16.31 20.41 -9.22
C ASN A 289 -16.91 18.99 -9.29
N ASP A 290 -16.88 18.36 -10.46
CA ASP A 290 -17.36 17.00 -10.70
C ASP A 290 -16.26 16.04 -11.16
N ASN A 291 -15.01 16.47 -11.15
CA ASN A 291 -13.90 15.57 -11.39
C ASN A 291 -13.84 14.52 -10.30
N ARG A 292 -13.75 13.24 -10.68
CA ARG A 292 -13.61 12.16 -9.71
C ARG A 292 -12.25 12.24 -9.01
N ARG A 293 -12.23 11.93 -7.72
CA ARG A 293 -10.99 11.78 -6.96
C ARG A 293 -10.29 10.51 -7.37
N LEU A 294 -8.97 10.47 -7.17
CA LEU A 294 -8.15 9.33 -7.61
C LEU A 294 -8.66 8.00 -7.04
N GLY A 295 -9.07 7.94 -5.78
CA GLY A 295 -9.62 6.73 -5.15
C GLY A 295 -10.94 6.23 -5.77
N MET A 296 -11.69 7.10 -6.44
CA MET A 296 -12.95 6.73 -7.10
C MET A 296 -12.75 5.93 -8.40
N TYR A 297 -11.52 5.83 -8.88
CA TYR A 297 -11.14 4.95 -10.00
C TYR A 297 -10.73 3.56 -9.55
N GLY A 298 -10.79 3.27 -8.23
CA GLY A 298 -10.55 1.94 -7.70
C GLY A 298 -11.61 0.95 -8.19
N ARG A 299 -11.16 -0.20 -8.73
CA ARG A 299 -12.01 -1.28 -9.23
C ARG A 299 -11.66 -2.60 -8.53
N ASN A 300 -12.66 -3.48 -8.42
CA ASN A 300 -12.41 -4.85 -7.96
C ASN A 300 -11.89 -5.66 -9.15
N LEU A 301 -10.61 -6.01 -9.11
CA LEU A 301 -9.90 -6.71 -10.17
C LEU A 301 -9.48 -8.10 -9.72
N ILE A 302 -9.24 -8.99 -10.65
CA ILE A 302 -8.58 -10.27 -10.42
C ILE A 302 -7.08 -10.04 -10.52
N LEU A 303 -6.36 -10.16 -9.41
CA LEU A 303 -4.92 -10.06 -9.40
C LEU A 303 -4.31 -11.46 -9.52
N MET A 304 -3.53 -11.67 -10.56
CA MET A 304 -2.78 -12.89 -10.86
C MET A 304 -1.31 -12.63 -10.56
N VAL A 305 -0.76 -13.37 -9.62
CA VAL A 305 0.64 -13.25 -9.19
C VAL A 305 1.39 -14.51 -9.61
N ASN A 306 2.33 -14.38 -10.50
CA ASN A 306 3.27 -15.44 -10.87
C ASN A 306 4.72 -15.03 -10.58
N ASP A 307 5.70 -15.80 -11.01
CA ASP A 307 7.13 -15.54 -10.78
C ASP A 307 7.71 -14.39 -11.63
N THR A 308 6.94 -13.80 -12.53
CA THR A 308 7.38 -12.69 -13.40
C THR A 308 6.68 -11.37 -13.09
N ALA A 309 5.39 -11.41 -12.85
CA ALA A 309 4.59 -10.20 -12.64
C ALA A 309 3.34 -10.45 -11.78
N ALA A 310 2.86 -9.39 -11.17
CA ALA A 310 1.50 -9.29 -10.63
C ALA A 310 0.66 -8.50 -11.65
N VAL A 311 -0.29 -9.17 -12.29
CA VAL A 311 -1.14 -8.60 -13.33
C VAL A 311 -2.59 -8.55 -12.85
N ALA A 312 -3.17 -7.37 -12.91
CA ALA A 312 -4.57 -7.16 -12.56
C ALA A 312 -5.45 -7.22 -13.82
N TYR A 313 -6.48 -8.07 -13.79
CA TYR A 313 -7.42 -8.26 -14.87
C TYR A 313 -8.79 -7.68 -14.51
N ASP A 314 -9.28 -6.77 -15.35
CA ASP A 314 -10.62 -6.23 -15.30
C ASP A 314 -11.52 -7.07 -16.20
N VAL A 315 -12.37 -7.90 -15.59
CA VAL A 315 -13.28 -8.79 -16.34
C VAL A 315 -14.34 -7.98 -17.10
N ALA A 316 -14.79 -6.84 -16.56
CA ALA A 316 -15.85 -6.04 -17.16
C ALA A 316 -15.39 -5.35 -18.46
N GLU A 317 -14.18 -4.82 -18.45
CA GLU A 317 -13.58 -4.11 -19.59
C GLU A 317 -12.72 -5.03 -20.48
N ASN A 318 -12.46 -6.26 -20.04
CA ASN A 318 -11.50 -7.20 -20.66
C ASN A 318 -10.13 -6.59 -20.87
N GLU A 319 -9.59 -5.93 -19.83
CA GLU A 319 -8.32 -5.22 -19.85
C GLU A 319 -7.38 -5.76 -18.77
N CYS A 320 -6.08 -5.78 -19.09
CA CYS A 320 -5.02 -6.15 -18.16
C CYS A 320 -4.15 -4.95 -17.81
N PHE A 321 -3.71 -4.89 -16.55
CA PHE A 321 -2.85 -3.84 -16.02
C PHE A 321 -1.67 -4.46 -15.27
N LEU A 322 -0.48 -3.89 -15.41
CA LEU A 322 0.67 -4.28 -14.64
C LEU A 322 0.60 -3.66 -13.23
N ALA A 323 0.34 -4.49 -12.22
CA ALA A 323 0.33 -4.04 -10.84
C ALA A 323 1.75 -3.94 -10.26
N ALA A 324 2.60 -4.95 -10.50
CA ALA A 324 4.00 -4.95 -10.09
C ALA A 324 4.80 -5.98 -10.88
N MET A 325 6.12 -5.76 -11.01
CA MET A 325 7.04 -6.83 -11.41
C MET A 325 7.26 -7.79 -10.23
N ALA A 326 7.36 -9.08 -10.48
CA ALA A 326 7.38 -10.10 -9.42
C ALA A 326 8.62 -11.02 -9.50
N GLU A 327 9.73 -10.56 -10.06
CA GLU A 327 10.98 -11.32 -10.21
C GLU A 327 11.52 -11.91 -8.89
N GLN A 328 11.06 -11.40 -7.76
CA GLN A 328 11.45 -11.85 -6.42
C GLN A 328 10.47 -12.89 -5.84
N VAL A 329 9.33 -13.11 -6.49
CA VAL A 329 8.29 -14.01 -5.99
C VAL A 329 8.57 -15.43 -6.49
N PRO A 330 8.72 -16.42 -5.58
CA PRO A 330 9.00 -17.80 -5.99
C PRO A 330 7.79 -18.48 -6.62
N LYS A 331 8.01 -19.55 -7.38
CA LYS A 331 6.96 -20.42 -7.92
C LYS A 331 6.21 -21.15 -6.79
N ASN A 332 5.00 -21.58 -7.05
CA ASN A 332 4.16 -22.37 -6.12
C ASN A 332 3.94 -21.70 -4.75
N HIS A 333 3.87 -20.37 -4.74
CA HIS A 333 3.50 -19.59 -3.57
C HIS A 333 1.98 -19.63 -3.34
N VAL A 334 1.56 -19.19 -2.16
CA VAL A 334 0.16 -18.99 -1.80
C VAL A 334 -0.08 -17.51 -1.54
N SER A 335 -1.12 -16.96 -2.15
CA SER A 335 -1.50 -15.55 -1.97
C SER A 335 -2.80 -15.41 -1.18
N ILE A 336 -2.89 -14.34 -0.41
CA ILE A 336 -4.12 -13.91 0.25
C ILE A 336 -4.26 -12.40 0.18
N CYS A 337 -5.44 -11.93 -0.20
CA CYS A 337 -5.83 -10.53 -0.04
C CYS A 337 -6.68 -10.40 1.23
N THR A 338 -6.24 -9.57 2.15
CA THR A 338 -6.92 -9.35 3.43
C THR A 338 -8.13 -8.42 3.25
N LYS A 339 -9.00 -8.38 4.27
CA LYS A 339 -10.12 -7.42 4.32
C LYS A 339 -9.69 -5.95 4.32
N LYS A 340 -8.41 -5.69 4.67
CA LYS A 340 -7.80 -4.36 4.55
C LYS A 340 -7.30 -4.06 3.14
N ASN A 341 -7.54 -4.94 2.18
CA ASN A 341 -7.05 -4.86 0.81
C ASN A 341 -5.51 -4.89 0.72
N GLU A 342 -4.87 -5.67 1.56
CA GLU A 342 -3.43 -5.91 1.57
C GLU A 342 -3.15 -7.28 1.00
N LEU A 343 -2.25 -7.38 0.02
CA LEU A 343 -1.83 -8.65 -0.56
C LEU A 343 -0.60 -9.18 0.16
N TYR A 344 -0.69 -10.43 0.60
CA TYR A 344 0.43 -11.20 1.12
C TYR A 344 0.69 -12.42 0.26
N VAL A 345 1.97 -12.68 -0.01
CA VAL A 345 2.46 -13.83 -0.77
C VAL A 345 3.42 -14.62 0.12
N VAL A 346 3.12 -15.88 0.38
CA VAL A 346 3.84 -16.70 1.36
C VAL A 346 4.30 -18.01 0.74
N GLY A 347 5.51 -18.42 1.10
CA GLY A 347 6.09 -19.69 0.68
C GLY A 347 6.53 -19.70 -0.77
N GLY A 348 6.48 -20.89 -1.37
CA GLY A 348 6.98 -21.14 -2.71
C GLY A 348 8.42 -21.61 -2.71
N LEU A 349 8.89 -21.97 -3.89
CA LEU A 349 10.19 -22.57 -4.13
C LEU A 349 10.94 -21.77 -5.20
N PHE A 350 12.18 -21.39 -4.90
CA PHE A 350 13.12 -21.03 -5.95
C PHE A 350 13.77 -22.29 -6.50
N VAL A 351 13.80 -22.39 -7.79
CA VAL A 351 14.48 -23.44 -8.52
C VAL A 351 15.78 -22.85 -9.04
N ASP A 352 16.92 -23.46 -8.72
CA ASP A 352 18.22 -23.02 -9.21
C ASP A 352 18.40 -23.34 -10.71
N GLU A 353 19.53 -22.91 -11.30
CA GLU A 353 19.86 -23.12 -12.71
C GLU A 353 19.92 -24.61 -13.09
N ASP A 354 20.15 -25.51 -12.12
CA ASP A 354 20.15 -26.96 -12.27
C ASP A 354 18.77 -27.62 -12.05
N ASN A 355 17.70 -26.84 -11.96
CA ASN A 355 16.35 -27.30 -11.61
C ASN A 355 16.25 -27.96 -10.21
N LYS A 356 17.14 -27.64 -9.29
CA LYS A 356 17.02 -28.09 -7.91
C LYS A 356 16.22 -27.08 -7.10
N GLU A 357 15.20 -27.61 -6.44
CA GLU A 357 14.40 -26.85 -5.48
C GLU A 357 15.25 -26.48 -4.25
N ASN A 358 15.22 -25.19 -3.84
CA ASN A 358 15.84 -24.77 -2.59
C ASN A 358 14.80 -24.81 -1.46
N PRO A 359 14.76 -25.86 -0.63
CA PRO A 359 13.72 -26.06 0.37
C PRO A 359 13.95 -25.26 1.67
N LEU A 360 15.04 -24.50 1.77
CA LEU A 360 15.48 -23.93 3.04
C LEU A 360 14.92 -22.54 3.35
N GLN A 361 14.22 -21.89 2.41
CA GLN A 361 13.71 -20.55 2.62
C GLN A 361 12.20 -20.48 2.31
N CYS A 362 11.44 -20.03 3.27
CA CYS A 362 10.02 -19.79 3.11
C CYS A 362 9.78 -18.28 2.97
N TYR A 363 9.74 -17.84 1.73
CA TYR A 363 9.62 -16.43 1.39
C TYR A 363 8.28 -15.85 1.84
N PHE A 364 8.32 -14.58 2.21
CA PHE A 364 7.14 -13.84 2.62
C PHE A 364 7.24 -12.40 2.16
N TYR A 365 6.28 -11.99 1.33
CA TYR A 365 6.23 -10.65 0.74
C TYR A 365 4.85 -10.02 0.90
N GLN A 366 4.85 -8.71 0.99
CA GLN A 366 3.66 -7.88 0.92
C GLN A 366 3.77 -6.97 -0.31
N LEU A 367 2.71 -6.91 -1.13
CA LEU A 367 2.62 -5.92 -2.20
C LEU A 367 2.09 -4.61 -1.62
N ASP A 368 2.86 -3.54 -1.80
CA ASP A 368 2.34 -2.19 -1.62
C ASP A 368 1.54 -1.79 -2.87
N ALA A 369 0.23 -1.92 -2.80
CA ALA A 369 -0.68 -1.59 -3.90
C ALA A 369 -0.63 -0.10 -4.33
N LEU A 370 -0.11 0.77 -3.48
CA LEU A 370 0.04 2.20 -3.78
C LEU A 370 1.36 2.52 -4.48
N GLY A 371 2.42 1.76 -4.17
CA GLY A 371 3.77 1.96 -4.69
C GLY A 371 4.19 0.99 -5.79
N ALA A 372 3.38 -0.02 -6.10
CA ALA A 372 3.71 -1.12 -7.04
C ALA A 372 5.00 -1.89 -6.67
N ASP A 373 5.42 -1.82 -5.41
CA ASP A 373 6.65 -2.43 -4.91
C ASP A 373 6.36 -3.60 -3.96
N TRP A 374 7.24 -4.60 -4.01
CA TRP A 374 7.23 -5.71 -3.07
C TRP A 374 8.06 -5.40 -1.84
N ARG A 375 7.46 -5.58 -0.67
CA ARG A 375 8.14 -5.50 0.61
C ARG A 375 8.42 -6.91 1.13
N ALA A 376 9.71 -7.23 1.32
CA ALA A 376 10.09 -8.46 2.01
C ALA A 376 9.73 -8.37 3.49
N LEU A 377 9.13 -9.44 4.00
CA LEU A 377 8.74 -9.59 5.41
C LEU A 377 9.56 -10.72 6.05
N PRO A 378 9.60 -10.81 7.41
CA PRO A 378 10.28 -11.90 8.09
C PRO A 378 9.80 -13.26 7.58
N PRO A 379 10.69 -14.14 7.09
CA PRO A 379 10.31 -15.41 6.49
C PRO A 379 9.59 -16.32 7.48
N MET A 380 8.71 -17.20 6.97
CA MET A 380 8.03 -18.17 7.81
C MET A 380 9.05 -19.19 8.35
N PRO A 381 9.05 -19.49 9.66
CA PRO A 381 10.08 -20.31 10.30
C PRO A 381 10.12 -21.78 9.85
N SER A 382 9.03 -22.29 9.25
CA SER A 382 8.90 -23.67 8.83
C SER A 382 8.57 -23.73 7.33
N PRO A 383 9.56 -24.07 6.47
CA PRO A 383 9.35 -24.20 5.03
C PRO A 383 8.32 -25.27 4.70
N ARG A 384 7.30 -24.91 3.93
CA ARG A 384 6.18 -25.79 3.59
C ARG A 384 5.56 -25.46 2.25
N CYS A 385 4.96 -26.44 1.61
CA CYS A 385 4.13 -26.29 0.42
C CYS A 385 2.73 -26.88 0.64
N LEU A 386 1.82 -26.67 -0.31
CA LEU A 386 0.45 -27.19 -0.27
C LEU A 386 -0.28 -26.92 1.06
N PHE A 387 0.03 -25.80 1.67
CA PHE A 387 -0.62 -25.28 2.90
C PHE A 387 -1.73 -24.29 2.53
N GLY A 388 -2.62 -24.03 3.48
CA GLY A 388 -3.65 -23.01 3.31
C GLY A 388 -3.34 -21.73 4.09
N LEU A 389 -3.77 -20.58 3.54
CA LEU A 389 -3.71 -19.29 4.22
C LEU A 389 -5.10 -18.82 4.65
N GLY A 390 -5.20 -18.34 5.88
CA GLY A 390 -6.39 -17.68 6.41
C GLY A 390 -6.06 -16.39 7.13
N GLU A 391 -7.06 -15.53 7.32
CA GLU A 391 -6.92 -14.26 8.04
C GLU A 391 -7.92 -14.12 9.20
N ASN A 392 -7.54 -13.40 10.23
CA ASN A 392 -8.44 -12.92 11.27
C ASN A 392 -7.94 -11.57 11.81
N GLY A 393 -8.49 -10.48 11.29
CA GLY A 393 -8.06 -9.13 11.63
C GLY A 393 -6.61 -8.87 11.21
N ASN A 394 -5.70 -8.68 12.17
CA ASN A 394 -4.28 -8.45 11.91
C ASN A 394 -3.44 -9.74 11.92
N LEU A 395 -4.09 -10.90 11.95
CA LEU A 395 -3.41 -12.19 12.03
C LEU A 395 -3.59 -12.99 10.73
N LEU A 396 -2.49 -13.51 10.20
CA LEU A 396 -2.45 -14.45 9.08
C LEU A 396 -2.08 -15.83 9.62
N PHE A 397 -2.76 -16.87 9.15
CA PHE A 397 -2.54 -18.25 9.57
C PHE A 397 -2.09 -19.10 8.38
N ALA A 398 -0.87 -19.64 8.45
CA ALA A 398 -0.40 -20.67 7.54
C ALA A 398 -0.65 -22.04 8.19
N ILE A 399 -1.58 -22.79 7.63
CA ILE A 399 -2.16 -23.98 8.24
C ILE A 399 -1.64 -25.22 7.53
N ALA A 400 -1.09 -26.16 8.27
CA ALA A 400 -0.71 -27.50 7.82
C ALA A 400 0.18 -27.49 6.54
N GLY A 401 -0.09 -28.31 5.55
CA GLY A 401 0.72 -28.45 4.33
C GLY A 401 1.71 -29.58 4.41
N LYS A 402 2.69 -29.59 3.50
CA LYS A 402 3.82 -30.52 3.48
C LYS A 402 5.10 -29.84 3.88
N ASP A 403 5.88 -30.47 4.73
CA ASP A 403 7.25 -30.07 5.02
C ASP A 403 8.14 -30.30 3.80
N LEU A 404 8.92 -29.31 3.40
CA LEU A 404 9.75 -29.38 2.20
C LEU A 404 11.00 -30.25 2.37
N GLN A 405 11.41 -30.55 3.62
CA GLN A 405 12.58 -31.38 3.90
C GLN A 405 12.20 -32.85 4.04
N THR A 406 11.15 -33.13 4.81
CA THR A 406 10.72 -34.50 5.13
C THR A 406 9.66 -35.04 4.17
N ASN A 407 9.01 -34.16 3.41
CA ASN A 407 7.86 -34.46 2.56
C ASN A 407 6.66 -35.08 3.30
N GLU A 408 6.59 -34.92 4.63
CA GLU A 408 5.48 -35.37 5.46
C GLU A 408 4.40 -34.27 5.58
N SER A 409 3.16 -34.70 5.76
CA SER A 409 2.07 -33.75 6.06
C SER A 409 2.23 -33.16 7.46
N LEU A 410 1.93 -31.88 7.58
CA LEU A 410 2.01 -31.12 8.82
C LEU A 410 0.64 -31.00 9.49
N ASP A 411 0.65 -30.84 10.81
CA ASP A 411 -0.47 -30.37 11.62
C ASP A 411 -0.21 -28.99 12.23
N SER A 412 1.01 -28.47 12.08
CA SER A 412 1.43 -27.20 12.68
C SER A 412 0.74 -26.03 12.01
N VAL A 413 0.42 -25.01 12.80
CA VAL A 413 -0.20 -23.76 12.37
C VAL A 413 0.68 -22.60 12.80
N MET A 414 1.19 -21.87 11.82
CA MET A 414 1.97 -20.66 12.04
C MET A 414 1.07 -19.45 11.96
N CYS A 415 1.21 -18.53 12.91
CA CYS A 415 0.47 -17.29 12.98
C CYS A 415 1.41 -16.09 12.81
N TYR A 416 1.13 -15.24 11.87
CA TYR A 416 1.84 -13.97 11.66
C TYR A 416 0.98 -12.80 12.14
N ASP A 417 1.54 -12.00 13.05
CA ASP A 417 0.93 -10.74 13.49
C ASP A 417 1.46 -9.61 12.59
N THR A 418 0.59 -9.03 11.77
CA THR A 418 0.95 -8.00 10.78
C THR A 418 1.36 -6.67 11.42
N GLU A 419 0.92 -6.38 12.64
CA GLU A 419 1.32 -5.17 13.39
C GLU A 419 2.67 -5.36 14.06
N LYS A 420 2.89 -6.53 14.72
CA LYS A 420 4.15 -6.85 15.38
C LYS A 420 5.22 -7.36 14.43
N MET A 421 4.84 -7.67 13.18
CA MET A 421 5.71 -8.24 12.15
C MET A 421 6.46 -9.49 12.62
N LYS A 422 5.76 -10.40 13.28
CA LYS A 422 6.37 -11.58 13.92
C LYS A 422 5.54 -12.84 13.74
N TRP A 423 6.24 -13.95 13.43
CA TRP A 423 5.67 -15.29 13.43
C TRP A 423 5.65 -15.91 14.84
N SER A 424 4.63 -16.70 15.11
CA SER A 424 4.48 -17.54 16.30
C SER A 424 3.75 -18.84 15.94
N GLU A 425 3.99 -19.89 16.69
CA GLU A 425 3.16 -21.10 16.59
C GLU A 425 1.85 -20.91 17.36
N THR A 426 0.80 -21.55 16.86
CA THR A 426 -0.49 -21.59 17.54
C THR A 426 -1.02 -23.02 17.61
N LYS A 427 -2.27 -23.20 18.04
CA LYS A 427 -2.86 -24.53 18.25
C LYS A 427 -2.83 -25.36 16.97
N LYS A 428 -2.23 -26.53 17.03
CA LYS A 428 -2.14 -27.48 15.93
C LYS A 428 -3.50 -27.92 15.42
N LEU A 429 -3.58 -28.15 14.11
CA LEU A 429 -4.74 -28.78 13.49
C LEU A 429 -4.90 -30.23 14.02
N PRO A 430 -6.12 -30.74 14.25
CA PRO A 430 -6.33 -32.09 14.77
C PRO A 430 -5.84 -33.23 13.85
N LEU A 431 -5.50 -32.92 12.60
CA LEU A 431 -5.10 -33.90 11.60
C LEU A 431 -3.95 -33.37 10.75
N ARG A 432 -2.98 -34.23 10.41
CA ARG A 432 -1.92 -33.91 9.44
C ARG A 432 -2.48 -33.97 8.03
N ILE A 433 -2.45 -32.86 7.31
CA ILE A 433 -3.01 -32.75 5.96
C ILE A 433 -2.22 -31.77 5.07
N HIS A 434 -2.35 -31.96 3.77
CA HIS A 434 -1.86 -31.04 2.75
C HIS A 434 -2.87 -30.89 1.61
N GLY A 435 -2.71 -29.89 0.77
CA GLY A 435 -3.60 -29.65 -0.38
C GLY A 435 -5.06 -29.37 0.01
N HIS A 436 -5.30 -28.96 1.24
CA HIS A 436 -6.58 -28.46 1.74
C HIS A 436 -6.77 -27.00 1.32
N SER A 437 -8.01 -26.54 1.33
CA SER A 437 -8.31 -25.12 1.12
C SER A 437 -8.66 -24.45 2.45
N VAL A 438 -8.35 -23.17 2.56
CA VAL A 438 -8.64 -22.35 3.75
C VAL A 438 -9.47 -21.14 3.34
N VAL A 439 -10.52 -20.88 4.10
CA VAL A 439 -11.33 -19.67 3.98
C VAL A 439 -11.53 -19.00 5.33
N SER A 440 -11.76 -17.70 5.33
CA SER A 440 -11.99 -16.91 6.54
C SER A 440 -13.37 -16.26 6.50
N HIS A 441 -14.12 -16.42 7.59
CA HIS A 441 -15.44 -15.82 7.72
C HIS A 441 -15.75 -15.43 9.17
N ASN A 442 -16.25 -14.21 9.38
CA ASN A 442 -16.66 -13.67 10.69
C ASN A 442 -15.63 -13.87 11.82
N GLY A 443 -14.33 -13.66 11.52
CA GLY A 443 -13.25 -13.81 12.51
C GLY A 443 -12.89 -15.26 12.85
N LEU A 444 -13.36 -16.22 12.07
CA LEU A 444 -13.03 -17.64 12.16
C LEU A 444 -12.31 -18.10 10.90
N VAL A 445 -11.43 -19.08 11.04
CA VAL A 445 -10.66 -19.66 9.94
C VAL A 445 -11.07 -21.12 9.76
N TYR A 446 -11.40 -21.51 8.54
CA TYR A 446 -11.91 -22.83 8.18
C TYR A 446 -10.89 -23.57 7.32
N SER A 447 -10.49 -24.76 7.74
CA SER A 447 -9.67 -25.70 6.95
C SER A 447 -10.60 -26.77 6.39
N ILE A 448 -10.57 -26.95 5.07
CA ILE A 448 -11.56 -27.76 4.33
C ILE A 448 -10.82 -28.80 3.49
N GLY A 449 -11.16 -30.08 3.64
CA GLY A 449 -10.64 -31.17 2.84
C GLY A 449 -9.13 -31.39 2.95
N GLY A 450 -8.50 -31.77 1.86
CA GLY A 450 -7.07 -32.09 1.74
C GLY A 450 -6.79 -33.58 1.67
N LYS A 451 -5.50 -33.94 1.73
CA LYS A 451 -4.99 -35.31 1.76
C LYS A 451 -4.18 -35.57 3.03
N THR A 452 -4.21 -36.79 3.49
CA THR A 452 -3.37 -37.34 4.57
C THR A 452 -2.08 -37.95 4.00
N ASP A 453 -1.16 -38.39 4.86
CA ASP A 453 0.13 -39.00 4.44
C ASP A 453 -0.03 -40.30 3.64
N ASP A 454 -1.12 -41.03 3.84
CA ASP A 454 -1.48 -42.20 3.03
C ASP A 454 -2.11 -41.83 1.67
N ASN A 455 -2.01 -40.56 1.29
CA ASN A 455 -2.48 -39.96 0.04
C ASN A 455 -4.00 -40.06 -0.18
N LYS A 456 -4.79 -40.26 0.87
CA LYS A 456 -6.24 -40.30 0.81
C LYS A 456 -6.83 -38.92 0.95
N ALA A 457 -7.74 -38.59 0.03
CA ALA A 457 -8.53 -37.36 0.13
C ALA A 457 -9.55 -37.47 1.27
N ILE A 458 -9.75 -36.38 1.98
CA ILE A 458 -10.70 -36.28 3.07
C ILE A 458 -11.79 -35.26 2.80
N ASN A 459 -12.94 -35.43 3.42
CA ASN A 459 -14.06 -34.50 3.38
C ASN A 459 -14.22 -33.66 4.65
N LYS A 460 -13.30 -33.80 5.60
CA LYS A 460 -13.38 -33.16 6.92
C LYS A 460 -13.24 -31.64 6.82
N VAL A 461 -13.92 -30.95 7.73
CA VAL A 461 -13.90 -29.49 7.87
C VAL A 461 -13.62 -29.14 9.31
N PHE A 462 -12.63 -28.30 9.54
CA PHE A 462 -12.27 -27.80 10.86
C PHE A 462 -12.38 -26.29 10.90
N VAL A 463 -12.91 -25.75 12.00
CA VAL A 463 -12.95 -24.30 12.26
C VAL A 463 -12.05 -23.94 13.42
N TYR A 464 -11.24 -22.92 13.25
CA TYR A 464 -10.35 -22.37 14.27
C TYR A 464 -10.91 -21.07 14.84
N ASN A 465 -11.02 -21.03 16.17
CA ASN A 465 -11.30 -19.82 16.92
C ASN A 465 -10.03 -19.37 17.65
N HIS A 466 -9.37 -18.32 17.14
CA HIS A 466 -8.13 -17.83 17.73
C HIS A 466 -8.30 -17.32 19.18
N LYS A 467 -9.43 -16.66 19.49
CA LYS A 467 -9.68 -16.13 20.84
C LYS A 467 -9.78 -17.22 21.90
N GLN A 468 -10.30 -18.39 21.51
CA GLN A 468 -10.42 -19.57 22.36
C GLN A 468 -9.24 -20.53 22.21
N SER A 469 -8.39 -20.31 21.20
CA SER A 469 -7.29 -21.20 20.81
C SER A 469 -7.74 -22.66 20.63
N GLU A 470 -8.87 -22.86 19.91
CA GLU A 470 -9.53 -24.16 19.79
C GLU A 470 -9.91 -24.45 18.33
N TRP A 471 -9.69 -25.71 17.91
CA TRP A 471 -10.22 -26.29 16.70
C TRP A 471 -11.46 -27.10 16.98
N ARG A 472 -12.49 -26.98 16.14
CA ARG A 472 -13.72 -27.80 16.22
C ARG A 472 -14.01 -28.38 14.83
N GLU A 473 -14.39 -29.67 14.80
CA GLU A 473 -14.85 -30.35 13.58
C GLU A 473 -16.29 -29.93 13.26
N LEU A 474 -16.57 -29.67 12.01
CA LEU A 474 -17.87 -29.29 11.45
C LEU A 474 -18.38 -30.40 10.51
N ALA A 475 -19.58 -30.20 9.93
CA ALA A 475 -20.10 -31.10 8.92
C ALA A 475 -19.13 -31.20 7.74
N GLY A 476 -18.77 -32.41 7.34
CA GLY A 476 -17.91 -32.69 6.22
C GLY A 476 -18.60 -32.50 4.87
N MET A 477 -17.81 -32.27 3.82
CA MET A 477 -18.29 -32.26 2.43
C MET A 477 -18.88 -33.62 2.04
N LYS A 478 -19.71 -33.65 0.99
CA LYS A 478 -20.23 -34.89 0.43
C LYS A 478 -19.12 -35.66 -0.30
N THR A 479 -18.27 -34.98 -1.04
CA THR A 479 -17.15 -35.52 -1.81
C THR A 479 -15.83 -35.21 -1.15
N PRO A 480 -15.00 -36.23 -0.76
CA PRO A 480 -13.63 -35.99 -0.36
C PRO A 480 -12.84 -35.36 -1.52
N ARG A 481 -12.02 -34.35 -1.22
CA ARG A 481 -11.22 -33.67 -2.24
C ARG A 481 -10.01 -32.95 -1.67
N ALA A 482 -8.97 -32.87 -2.51
CA ALA A 482 -7.78 -32.04 -2.29
C ALA A 482 -7.48 -31.21 -3.52
N MET A 483 -6.65 -30.17 -3.39
CA MET A 483 -6.25 -29.28 -4.50
C MET A 483 -7.47 -28.74 -5.26
N PHE A 484 -8.42 -28.18 -4.56
CA PHE A 484 -9.66 -27.63 -5.10
C PHE A 484 -9.76 -26.14 -4.78
N GLY A 485 -10.58 -25.43 -5.55
CA GLY A 485 -10.91 -24.04 -5.28
C GLY A 485 -11.93 -23.90 -4.15
N ALA A 486 -11.73 -22.94 -3.25
CA ALA A 486 -12.69 -22.60 -2.20
C ALA A 486 -12.73 -21.09 -1.98
N VAL A 487 -13.94 -20.54 -1.81
CA VAL A 487 -14.14 -19.10 -1.55
C VAL A 487 -15.41 -18.87 -0.74
N VAL A 488 -15.42 -17.80 0.04
CA VAL A 488 -16.66 -17.29 0.63
C VAL A 488 -17.33 -16.34 -0.35
N HIS A 489 -18.53 -16.71 -0.82
CA HIS A 489 -19.35 -15.91 -1.72
C HIS A 489 -20.77 -15.80 -1.17
N ASN A 490 -21.32 -14.58 -1.15
CA ASN A 490 -22.67 -14.29 -0.62
C ASN A 490 -22.94 -14.94 0.77
N GLY A 491 -21.93 -14.91 1.66
CA GLY A 491 -22.04 -15.44 3.03
C GLY A 491 -22.05 -16.97 3.14
N LYS A 492 -21.67 -17.69 2.09
CA LYS A 492 -21.54 -19.16 2.06
C LYS A 492 -20.19 -19.56 1.50
N VAL A 493 -19.72 -20.77 1.81
CA VAL A 493 -18.51 -21.31 1.17
C VAL A 493 -18.91 -22.07 -0.08
N ILE A 494 -18.24 -21.79 -1.19
CA ILE A 494 -18.35 -22.57 -2.43
C ILE A 494 -17.01 -23.30 -2.62
N VAL A 495 -17.07 -24.58 -2.92
CA VAL A 495 -15.92 -25.40 -3.31
C VAL A 495 -16.15 -26.01 -4.68
N THR A 496 -15.10 -26.09 -5.51
CA THR A 496 -15.20 -26.55 -6.90
C THR A 496 -13.98 -27.37 -7.30
N GLY A 497 -14.20 -28.48 -7.97
CA GLY A 497 -13.14 -29.30 -8.53
C GLY A 497 -12.34 -30.08 -7.48
N GLY A 498 -11.08 -30.32 -7.80
CA GLY A 498 -10.14 -31.04 -6.94
C GLY A 498 -9.84 -32.45 -7.44
N VAL A 499 -9.12 -33.19 -6.63
CA VAL A 499 -8.70 -34.56 -6.90
C VAL A 499 -8.97 -35.46 -5.68
N ASN A 500 -9.41 -36.67 -5.95
CA ASN A 500 -9.58 -37.76 -4.97
C ASN A 500 -9.01 -39.08 -5.53
N GLU A 501 -9.36 -40.20 -4.95
CA GLU A 501 -8.91 -41.54 -5.38
C GLU A 501 -9.48 -41.94 -6.77
N GLU A 502 -10.59 -41.34 -7.18
CA GLU A 502 -11.24 -41.59 -8.48
C GLU A 502 -10.63 -40.74 -9.59
N GLY A 503 -9.87 -39.70 -9.26
CA GLY A 503 -9.24 -38.77 -10.18
C GLY A 503 -9.69 -37.32 -9.99
N LEU A 504 -9.67 -36.54 -11.08
CA LEU A 504 -10.17 -35.16 -11.09
C LEU A 504 -11.70 -35.16 -11.02
N THR A 505 -12.26 -34.11 -10.42
CA THR A 505 -13.70 -33.92 -10.34
C THR A 505 -14.13 -32.53 -10.80
N ALA A 506 -15.33 -32.45 -11.42
CA ALA A 506 -16.01 -31.20 -11.76
C ALA A 506 -17.04 -30.79 -10.70
N THR A 507 -17.28 -31.66 -9.72
CA THR A 507 -18.35 -31.42 -8.73
C THR A 507 -18.09 -30.19 -7.88
N SER A 508 -19.16 -29.50 -7.53
CA SER A 508 -19.12 -28.32 -6.67
C SER A 508 -20.12 -28.46 -5.52
N GLU A 509 -19.76 -27.94 -4.37
CA GLU A 509 -20.60 -27.96 -3.17
C GLU A 509 -20.65 -26.57 -2.52
N ILE A 510 -21.75 -26.30 -1.81
CA ILE A 510 -21.97 -25.07 -1.08
C ILE A 510 -22.24 -25.35 0.39
N TYR A 511 -21.55 -24.62 1.28
CA TYR A 511 -21.72 -24.75 2.73
C TYR A 511 -22.39 -23.53 3.32
N ASP A 512 -23.39 -23.75 4.14
CA ASP A 512 -24.09 -22.73 4.89
C ASP A 512 -23.61 -22.70 6.35
N PHE A 513 -23.00 -21.60 6.76
CA PHE A 513 -22.45 -21.40 8.11
C PHE A 513 -23.53 -21.44 9.21
N THR A 514 -24.78 -21.08 8.88
CA THR A 514 -25.89 -21.00 9.85
C THR A 514 -26.43 -22.39 10.18
N THR A 515 -26.58 -23.22 9.15
CA THR A 515 -27.16 -24.55 9.29
C THR A 515 -26.12 -25.65 9.50
N ASN A 516 -24.84 -25.36 9.30
CA ASN A 516 -23.72 -26.33 9.31
C ASN A 516 -24.00 -27.51 8.35
N LYS A 517 -24.40 -27.22 7.11
CA LYS A 517 -24.73 -28.25 6.11
C LYS A 517 -24.09 -27.94 4.75
N TRP A 518 -23.75 -29.01 4.04
CA TRP A 518 -23.30 -28.97 2.67
C TRP A 518 -24.42 -29.40 1.72
N ASP A 519 -24.58 -28.63 0.64
CA ASP A 519 -25.46 -28.95 -0.47
C ASP A 519 -24.69 -28.99 -1.79
N THR A 520 -25.27 -29.58 -2.84
CA THR A 520 -24.70 -29.54 -4.17
C THR A 520 -24.78 -28.13 -4.74
N PHE A 521 -23.74 -27.74 -5.44
CA PHE A 521 -23.70 -26.51 -6.21
C PHE A 521 -23.57 -26.85 -7.70
N THR A 522 -23.72 -25.88 -8.60
CA THR A 522 -23.59 -26.08 -10.02
C THR A 522 -22.19 -26.59 -10.38
N GLU A 523 -22.10 -27.74 -11.03
CA GLU A 523 -20.85 -28.34 -11.45
C GLU A 523 -20.05 -27.41 -12.36
N PHE A 524 -18.73 -27.50 -12.26
CA PHE A 524 -17.85 -26.79 -13.16
C PHE A 524 -17.84 -27.47 -14.54
N PRO A 525 -17.70 -26.73 -15.63
CA PRO A 525 -17.81 -27.29 -16.98
C PRO A 525 -16.79 -28.35 -17.36
N GLN A 526 -15.70 -28.47 -16.59
CA GLN A 526 -14.61 -29.41 -16.84
C GLN A 526 -14.03 -29.91 -15.50
N GLU A 527 -13.63 -31.18 -15.46
CA GLU A 527 -12.89 -31.74 -14.33
C GLU A 527 -11.55 -31.02 -14.16
N ARG A 528 -11.30 -30.48 -12.98
CA ARG A 528 -10.10 -29.69 -12.69
C ARG A 528 -9.62 -29.82 -11.26
N SER A 529 -8.29 -29.75 -11.09
CA SER A 529 -7.64 -29.45 -9.80
C SER A 529 -7.04 -28.04 -9.79
N SER A 530 -6.74 -27.56 -8.61
CA SER A 530 -6.06 -26.27 -8.36
C SER A 530 -6.72 -25.06 -9.03
N VAL A 531 -8.05 -25.09 -9.12
CA VAL A 531 -8.83 -23.94 -9.63
C VAL A 531 -8.76 -22.79 -8.64
N ASN A 532 -8.41 -21.60 -9.11
CA ASN A 532 -8.50 -20.40 -8.28
C ASN A 532 -9.95 -19.88 -8.29
N LEU A 533 -10.65 -20.03 -7.15
CA LEU A 533 -11.97 -19.43 -6.95
C LEU A 533 -11.86 -18.11 -6.21
N MET A 534 -12.58 -17.10 -6.68
CA MET A 534 -12.62 -15.81 -6.03
C MET A 534 -13.98 -15.12 -6.15
N SER A 535 -14.30 -14.32 -5.14
CA SER A 535 -15.48 -13.46 -5.11
C SER A 535 -15.04 -12.01 -5.24
N SER A 536 -15.48 -11.32 -6.28
CA SER A 536 -15.08 -9.96 -6.60
C SER A 536 -16.28 -9.15 -7.11
N GLY A 537 -16.54 -8.00 -6.48
CA GLY A 537 -17.63 -7.10 -6.91
C GLY A 537 -19.03 -7.75 -6.91
N GLY A 538 -19.26 -8.75 -6.04
CA GLY A 538 -20.52 -9.50 -6.00
C GLY A 538 -20.62 -10.65 -7.00
N ASN A 539 -19.60 -10.88 -7.83
CA ASN A 539 -19.53 -11.97 -8.79
C ASN A 539 -18.58 -13.08 -8.32
N LEU A 540 -18.86 -14.32 -8.74
CA LEU A 540 -18.03 -15.48 -8.50
C LEU A 540 -17.24 -15.81 -9.77
N TYR A 541 -15.92 -15.91 -9.65
CA TYR A 541 -15.01 -16.22 -10.74
C TYR A 541 -14.20 -17.48 -10.46
N ALA A 542 -13.85 -18.21 -11.53
CA ALA A 542 -12.92 -19.32 -11.51
C ALA A 542 -11.83 -19.06 -12.56
N VAL A 543 -10.57 -19.22 -12.18
CA VAL A 543 -9.42 -19.00 -13.07
C VAL A 543 -8.50 -20.20 -13.04
N GLY A 544 -8.14 -20.68 -14.20
CA GLY A 544 -7.09 -21.64 -14.42
C GLY A 544 -7.31 -23.01 -13.78
N GLY A 545 -6.22 -23.61 -13.35
CA GLY A 545 -6.14 -24.96 -12.80
C GLY A 545 -5.53 -25.98 -13.74
N PHE A 546 -5.63 -27.27 -13.41
CA PHE A 546 -5.10 -28.38 -14.21
C PHE A 546 -6.24 -29.32 -14.63
N ALA A 547 -6.24 -29.69 -15.90
CA ALA A 547 -7.18 -30.66 -16.48
C ALA A 547 -6.42 -31.77 -17.21
N ILE A 548 -7.08 -32.88 -17.46
CA ILE A 548 -6.57 -33.94 -18.35
C ILE A 548 -7.07 -33.60 -19.77
N VAL A 549 -6.15 -33.35 -20.66
CA VAL A 549 -6.43 -32.98 -22.06
C VAL A 549 -5.60 -33.77 -23.03
N GLU A 550 -6.02 -33.79 -24.30
CA GLU A 550 -5.20 -34.33 -25.39
C GLU A 550 -4.04 -33.35 -25.68
N LEU A 551 -2.81 -33.81 -25.54
CA LEU A 551 -1.59 -33.06 -25.80
C LEU A 551 -1.26 -33.04 -27.31
N GLU A 552 -0.34 -32.18 -27.72
CA GLU A 552 0.08 -32.04 -29.13
C GLU A 552 0.60 -33.35 -29.76
N ASN A 553 1.16 -34.23 -28.94
CA ASN A 553 1.63 -35.58 -29.38
C ASN A 553 0.50 -36.62 -29.47
N LYS A 554 -0.79 -36.22 -29.25
CA LYS A 554 -1.98 -37.08 -29.17
C LYS A 554 -2.05 -38.00 -27.95
N ASP A 555 -1.14 -37.86 -27.00
CA ASP A 555 -1.27 -38.51 -25.70
C ASP A 555 -2.27 -37.71 -24.83
N VAL A 556 -2.87 -38.37 -23.85
CA VAL A 556 -3.72 -37.74 -22.88
C VAL A 556 -2.95 -37.53 -21.59
N GLY A 557 -2.88 -36.30 -21.13
CA GLY A 557 -2.08 -35.96 -19.94
C GLY A 557 -2.55 -34.68 -19.22
N PRO A 558 -2.00 -34.42 -18.05
CA PRO A 558 -2.30 -33.21 -17.29
C PRO A 558 -1.72 -31.99 -18.00
N SER A 559 -2.55 -30.95 -18.16
CA SER A 559 -2.13 -29.67 -18.71
C SER A 559 -2.67 -28.54 -17.85
N GLU A 560 -1.89 -27.49 -17.74
CA GLU A 560 -2.35 -26.25 -17.14
C GLU A 560 -3.34 -25.56 -18.06
N ILE A 561 -4.43 -25.10 -17.49
CA ILE A 561 -5.48 -24.35 -18.19
C ILE A 561 -5.43 -22.91 -17.65
N THR A 562 -5.61 -21.94 -18.54
CA THR A 562 -5.50 -20.50 -18.20
C THR A 562 -6.75 -19.69 -18.54
N ASP A 563 -7.90 -20.35 -18.60
CA ASP A 563 -9.17 -19.70 -18.88
C ASP A 563 -9.76 -18.97 -17.68
N VAL A 564 -10.74 -18.10 -17.95
CA VAL A 564 -11.50 -17.35 -16.94
C VAL A 564 -12.98 -17.64 -17.11
N TRP A 565 -13.64 -18.01 -16.03
CA TRP A 565 -15.05 -18.29 -15.96
C TRP A 565 -15.73 -17.42 -14.92
N GLN A 566 -16.99 -17.03 -15.21
CA GLN A 566 -17.87 -16.35 -14.28
C GLN A 566 -19.11 -17.20 -14.02
N TYR A 567 -19.55 -17.26 -12.77
CA TYR A 567 -20.83 -17.87 -12.43
C TYR A 567 -21.96 -16.85 -12.55
N GLU A 568 -22.96 -17.17 -13.38
CA GLU A 568 -24.16 -16.36 -13.55
C GLU A 568 -25.25 -16.85 -12.58
N GLU A 569 -25.49 -16.09 -11.51
CA GLU A 569 -26.46 -16.42 -10.44
C GLU A 569 -27.89 -16.66 -10.99
N ASP A 570 -28.33 -15.79 -11.90
CA ASP A 570 -29.70 -15.85 -12.48
C ASP A 570 -29.92 -17.11 -13.31
N LYS A 571 -28.90 -17.56 -14.02
CA LYS A 571 -28.96 -18.73 -14.90
C LYS A 571 -28.47 -20.01 -14.20
N LYS A 572 -27.87 -19.90 -13.04
CA LYS A 572 -27.19 -20.98 -12.30
C LYS A 572 -26.25 -21.78 -13.19
N GLN A 573 -25.40 -21.08 -13.93
CA GLN A 573 -24.43 -21.71 -14.83
C GLN A 573 -23.09 -20.97 -14.84
N TRP A 574 -22.03 -21.69 -15.21
CA TRP A 574 -20.73 -21.10 -15.50
C TRP A 574 -20.67 -20.64 -16.95
N THR A 575 -20.20 -19.40 -17.16
CA THR A 575 -20.00 -18.81 -18.49
C THR A 575 -18.52 -18.49 -18.66
N GLY A 576 -17.92 -18.99 -19.76
CA GLY A 576 -16.54 -18.70 -20.09
C GLY A 576 -16.37 -17.25 -20.55
N MET A 577 -15.55 -16.48 -19.84
CA MET A 577 -15.26 -15.08 -20.15
C MET A 577 -14.07 -14.95 -21.09
N LEU A 578 -13.04 -15.76 -20.88
CA LEU A 578 -11.82 -15.76 -21.67
C LEU A 578 -11.30 -17.19 -21.78
N ARG A 579 -10.87 -17.59 -22.99
CA ARG A 579 -10.35 -18.95 -23.22
C ARG A 579 -8.90 -19.12 -22.77
N GLU A 580 -8.11 -18.06 -22.88
CA GLU A 580 -6.69 -18.09 -22.56
C GLU A 580 -6.28 -16.76 -21.95
N MET A 581 -5.83 -16.81 -20.71
CA MET A 581 -5.24 -15.72 -19.96
C MET A 581 -3.77 -16.04 -19.67
N ARG A 582 -2.86 -15.58 -20.53
CA ARG A 582 -1.43 -15.89 -20.45
C ARG A 582 -0.79 -15.59 -19.09
N TYR A 583 -1.35 -14.60 -18.35
CA TYR A 583 -0.84 -14.22 -17.03
C TYR A 583 -1.33 -15.12 -15.89
N ALA A 584 -2.25 -16.03 -16.17
CA ALA A 584 -2.75 -16.99 -15.18
C ALA A 584 -1.87 -18.21 -15.02
N SER A 585 -0.92 -18.45 -15.95
CA SER A 585 0.00 -19.59 -15.87
C SER A 585 0.92 -19.45 -14.65
N GLY A 586 0.97 -20.51 -13.82
CA GLY A 586 1.72 -20.55 -12.56
C GLY A 586 1.27 -19.51 -11.53
N ALA A 587 0.14 -18.84 -11.74
CA ALA A 587 -0.30 -17.76 -10.88
C ALA A 587 -1.17 -18.24 -9.71
N SER A 588 -0.98 -17.64 -8.55
CA SER A 588 -2.01 -17.58 -7.52
C SER A 588 -2.90 -16.36 -7.76
N CYS A 589 -4.22 -16.56 -7.73
CA CYS A 589 -5.18 -15.52 -8.07
C CYS A 589 -5.98 -15.09 -6.84
N VAL A 590 -6.13 -13.77 -6.66
CA VAL A 590 -6.95 -13.18 -5.60
C VAL A 590 -7.79 -12.03 -6.14
N ALA A 591 -8.92 -11.76 -5.50
CA ALA A 591 -9.68 -10.55 -5.75
C ALA A 591 -9.09 -9.40 -4.92
N MET A 592 -8.77 -8.29 -5.57
CA MET A 592 -8.19 -7.11 -4.92
C MET A 592 -8.78 -5.83 -5.52
N ARG A 593 -9.00 -4.82 -4.68
CA ARG A 593 -9.38 -3.49 -5.16
C ARG A 593 -8.14 -2.70 -5.52
N LEU A 594 -7.97 -2.38 -6.79
CA LEU A 594 -6.82 -1.66 -7.33
C LEU A 594 -7.27 -0.44 -8.14
N ASN A 595 -6.42 0.56 -8.21
CA ASN A 595 -6.67 1.76 -8.99
C ASN A 595 -6.08 1.61 -10.40
N ALA A 596 -6.94 1.27 -11.37
CA ALA A 596 -6.55 1.07 -12.76
C ALA A 596 -5.87 2.31 -13.38
N ALA A 597 -6.20 3.53 -12.92
CA ALA A 597 -5.60 4.76 -13.43
C ALA A 597 -4.12 4.94 -13.01
N ARG A 598 -3.64 4.18 -12.02
CA ARG A 598 -2.23 4.21 -11.56
C ARG A 598 -1.36 3.13 -12.20
N MET A 599 -1.97 2.17 -12.89
CA MET A 599 -1.27 1.00 -13.42
C MET A 599 -1.09 1.12 -14.94
N PRO A 600 0.07 0.76 -15.49
CA PRO A 600 0.24 0.64 -16.94
C PRO A 600 -0.71 -0.42 -17.51
N LYS A 601 -1.40 -0.09 -18.59
CA LYS A 601 -2.22 -1.04 -19.36
C LYS A 601 -1.30 -1.94 -20.19
N LEU A 602 -1.61 -3.25 -20.22
CA LEU A 602 -0.84 -4.29 -20.95
C LEU A 602 -1.46 -4.63 -22.30
#